data_5775f38f1ca5231bb6eb23417bc8d854
#
_entry.id   5775f38f1ca5231bb6eb23417bc8d854
#
_cell.length_a   1.000
_cell.length_b   1.000
_cell.length_c   1.000
_cell.angle_alpha   90.00
_cell.angle_beta   90.00
_cell.angle_gamma   90.00
#
_symmetry.space_group_name_H-M   'P 1'
#
loop_
_entity.id
_entity.type
_entity.pdbx_description
1 polymer ?
#
loop_
_entity_poly.entity_id
_entity_poly.type
_entity_poly.pdbx_seq_one_letter_code
_entity_poly.pdbx_strand_id
1 'polypeptide(L)'
;YHLKDSPDFEGALFFDRARKLLLRIRADSFVAWLADALAMNKAERVFLLIQSAVETESLTERATAIEPATYWASRPGAVYLSNGPGRIARMTADGVALVDNGTDGILFPAEAVLPSWELTAPANPFERCGLFRDMSAAATHGKMLFTLWAASLPTNPRCKPPLVTAGPVGSGKT
;
A
#
# COMPACT_ATOMS: atom_id res chain seq x y z
N TYR A 1 -12.85 -1.56 12.65
CA TYR A 1 -12.06 -0.35 12.38
C TYR A 1 -12.87 0.69 11.63
N HIS A 2 -12.50 1.95 11.76
CA HIS A 2 -12.99 3.03 10.92
C HIS A 2 -11.85 4.00 10.58
N LEU A 3 -12.04 4.79 9.52
CA LEU A 3 -11.09 5.83 9.15
C LEU A 3 -11.11 6.95 10.20
N LYS A 4 -9.93 7.42 10.59
CA LYS A 4 -9.78 8.48 11.60
C LYS A 4 -10.46 9.79 11.18
N ASP A 5 -10.34 10.13 9.89
CA ASP A 5 -10.87 11.39 9.36
C ASP A 5 -12.29 11.26 8.76
N SER A 6 -12.87 10.06 8.75
CA SER A 6 -14.21 9.78 8.21
C SER A 6 -14.90 8.73 9.09
N PRO A 7 -15.38 9.13 10.28
CA PRO A 7 -16.05 8.20 11.20
C PRO A 7 -17.52 8.00 10.80
N ASP A 8 -17.76 7.75 9.53
CA ASP A 8 -19.06 7.48 8.92
C ASP A 8 -19.06 6.11 8.22
N PHE A 9 -20.19 5.77 7.61
CA PHE A 9 -20.33 4.49 6.93
C PHE A 9 -19.37 4.31 5.74
N GLU A 10 -18.93 5.38 5.10
CA GLU A 10 -17.92 5.31 4.03
C GLU A 10 -16.52 4.99 4.57
N GLY A 11 -16.28 5.37 5.83
CA GLY A 11 -15.04 5.09 6.55
C GLY A 11 -15.00 3.74 7.25
N ALA A 12 -16.08 2.95 7.20
CA ALA A 12 -16.17 1.65 7.87
C ALA A 12 -15.25 0.59 7.24
N LEU A 13 -14.41 -0.06 8.07
CA LEU A 13 -13.38 -0.99 7.65
C LEU A 13 -13.46 -2.31 8.41
N PHE A 14 -13.17 -3.38 7.72
CA PHE A 14 -13.06 -4.73 8.27
C PHE A 14 -11.67 -5.30 8.02
N PHE A 15 -11.05 -5.92 9.03
CA PHE A 15 -9.77 -6.60 8.88
C PHE A 15 -9.94 -8.11 9.03
N ASP A 16 -9.78 -8.82 7.94
CA ASP A 16 -9.71 -10.29 7.95
C ASP A 16 -8.35 -10.74 8.50
N ARG A 17 -8.35 -11.24 9.73
CA ARG A 17 -7.13 -11.70 10.40
C ARG A 17 -6.51 -12.94 9.76
N ALA A 18 -7.30 -13.78 9.10
CA ALA A 18 -6.81 -15.01 8.47
C ALA A 18 -6.08 -14.69 7.15
N ARG A 19 -6.70 -13.86 6.30
CA ARG A 19 -6.16 -13.46 5.00
C ARG A 19 -5.32 -12.18 5.06
N LYS A 20 -5.28 -11.48 6.22
CA LYS A 20 -4.57 -10.21 6.44
C LYS A 20 -5.05 -9.08 5.52
N LEU A 21 -6.32 -9.09 5.18
CA LEU A 21 -6.94 -8.13 4.27
C LEU A 21 -7.68 -7.04 5.05
N LEU A 22 -7.39 -5.78 4.73
CA LEU A 22 -8.18 -4.65 5.17
C LEU A 22 -9.16 -4.28 4.06
N LEU A 23 -10.46 -4.46 4.30
CA LEU A 23 -11.53 -4.29 3.33
C LEU A 23 -12.44 -3.14 3.75
N ARG A 24 -12.90 -2.33 2.80
CA ARG A 24 -14.00 -1.38 3.02
C ARG A 24 -15.31 -2.16 3.05
N ILE A 25 -16.15 -1.96 4.08
CA ILE A 25 -17.36 -2.75 4.27
C ILE A 25 -18.39 -2.56 3.14
N ARG A 26 -18.35 -1.40 2.46
CA ARG A 26 -19.20 -1.11 1.31
C ARG A 26 -18.59 -1.48 -0.05
N ALA A 27 -17.35 -1.93 -0.08
CA ALA A 27 -16.72 -2.35 -1.33
C ALA A 27 -17.20 -3.74 -1.77
N ASP A 28 -17.24 -3.97 -3.08
CA ASP A 28 -17.60 -5.25 -3.66
C ASP A 28 -16.70 -6.40 -3.19
N SER A 29 -15.44 -6.10 -2.88
CA SER A 29 -14.47 -7.03 -2.31
C SER A 29 -14.91 -7.59 -0.94
N PHE A 30 -15.45 -6.73 -0.07
CA PHE A 30 -16.00 -7.16 1.21
C PHE A 30 -17.30 -7.95 1.04
N VAL A 31 -18.19 -7.50 0.15
CA VAL A 31 -19.45 -8.20 -0.12
C VAL A 31 -19.18 -9.60 -0.66
N ALA A 32 -18.23 -9.76 -1.58
CA ALA A 32 -17.80 -11.05 -2.09
C ALA A 32 -17.18 -11.93 -1.00
N TRP A 33 -16.29 -11.35 -0.20
CA TRP A 33 -15.66 -12.03 0.94
C TRP A 33 -16.71 -12.52 1.98
N LEU A 34 -17.68 -11.66 2.32
CA LEU A 34 -18.74 -12.01 3.29
C LEU A 34 -19.67 -13.11 2.76
N ALA A 35 -20.04 -13.03 1.45
CA ALA A 35 -20.86 -14.04 0.81
C ALA A 35 -20.18 -15.42 0.81
N ASP A 36 -18.88 -15.46 0.50
CA ASP A 36 -18.04 -16.66 0.57
C ASP A 36 -17.94 -17.20 1.99
N ALA A 37 -17.62 -16.33 2.95
CA ALA A 37 -17.43 -16.70 4.37
C ALA A 37 -18.70 -17.26 5.02
N LEU A 38 -19.88 -16.76 4.63
CA LEU A 38 -21.16 -17.20 5.16
C LEU A 38 -21.82 -18.29 4.29
N ALA A 39 -21.30 -18.61 3.10
CA ALA A 39 -21.91 -19.44 2.10
C ALA A 39 -23.37 -19.00 1.76
N MET A 40 -23.59 -17.68 1.67
CA MET A 40 -24.92 -17.06 1.49
C MET A 40 -24.97 -16.23 0.22
N ASN A 41 -26.18 -16.12 -0.34
CA ASN A 41 -26.41 -15.18 -1.44
C ASN A 41 -26.54 -13.75 -0.90
N LYS A 42 -25.82 -12.80 -1.54
CA LYS A 42 -25.87 -11.38 -1.20
C LYS A 42 -27.27 -10.73 -1.27
N ALA A 43 -28.21 -11.34 -1.99
CA ALA A 43 -29.59 -10.87 -2.10
C ALA A 43 -30.47 -11.34 -0.91
N GLU A 44 -29.98 -12.21 -0.06
CA GLU A 44 -30.74 -12.70 1.09
C GLU A 44 -30.87 -11.61 2.16
N ARG A 45 -32.08 -11.50 2.75
CA ARG A 45 -32.32 -10.51 3.82
C ARG A 45 -31.38 -10.67 5.01
N VAL A 46 -31.04 -11.90 5.36
CA VAL A 46 -30.14 -12.22 6.48
C VAL A 46 -28.73 -11.72 6.17
N PHE A 47 -28.25 -11.85 4.93
CA PHE A 47 -26.96 -11.31 4.50
C PHE A 47 -26.89 -9.78 4.70
N LEU A 48 -27.92 -9.05 4.27
CA LEU A 48 -28.00 -7.60 4.41
C LEU A 48 -28.02 -7.16 5.88
N LEU A 49 -28.70 -7.91 6.73
CA LEU A 49 -28.72 -7.65 8.18
C LEU A 49 -27.34 -7.86 8.81
N ILE A 50 -26.62 -8.93 8.43
CA ILE A 50 -25.27 -9.20 8.92
C ILE A 50 -24.31 -8.10 8.45
N GLN A 51 -24.35 -7.72 7.16
CA GLN A 51 -23.54 -6.64 6.62
C GLN A 51 -23.77 -5.33 7.38
N SER A 52 -25.02 -4.97 7.60
CA SER A 52 -25.40 -3.75 8.37
C SER A 52 -24.93 -3.82 9.81
N ALA A 53 -25.00 -5.00 10.44
CA ALA A 53 -24.50 -5.18 11.81
C ALA A 53 -22.99 -4.99 11.90
N VAL A 54 -22.22 -5.57 10.97
CA VAL A 54 -20.75 -5.39 10.88
C VAL A 54 -20.40 -3.93 10.65
N GLU A 55 -21.12 -3.24 9.75
CA GLU A 55 -20.95 -1.82 9.48
C GLU A 55 -21.18 -0.98 10.74
N THR A 56 -22.29 -1.22 11.42
CA THR A 56 -22.65 -0.51 12.68
C THR A 56 -21.56 -0.75 13.73
N GLU A 57 -21.12 -1.99 13.94
CA GLU A 57 -20.10 -2.32 14.93
C GLU A 57 -18.76 -1.63 14.63
N SER A 58 -18.42 -1.45 13.35
CA SER A 58 -17.19 -0.76 12.95
C SER A 58 -17.17 0.72 13.31
N LEU A 59 -18.32 1.32 13.61
CA LEU A 59 -18.48 2.73 13.96
C LEU A 59 -18.75 2.95 15.47
N THR A 60 -18.80 1.87 16.25
CA THR A 60 -18.97 1.97 17.70
C THR A 60 -17.69 2.46 18.36
N GLU A 61 -17.80 2.94 19.59
CA GLU A 61 -16.65 3.35 20.44
C GLU A 61 -15.65 2.19 20.68
N ARG A 62 -16.05 0.95 20.46
CA ARG A 62 -15.18 -0.24 20.56
C ARG A 62 -14.29 -0.43 19.35
N ALA A 63 -14.64 0.16 18.22
CA ALA A 63 -13.86 0.06 17.02
C ALA A 63 -12.66 1.04 17.07
N THR A 64 -11.54 0.59 16.54
CA THR A 64 -10.31 1.40 16.52
C THR A 64 -10.28 2.32 15.33
N ALA A 65 -10.06 3.61 15.55
CA ALA A 65 -9.79 4.57 14.50
C ALA A 65 -8.39 4.33 13.91
N ILE A 66 -8.29 4.20 12.59
CA ILE A 66 -7.03 3.95 11.89
C ILE A 66 -6.85 4.92 10.72
N GLU A 67 -5.60 5.09 10.33
CA GLU A 67 -5.18 5.80 9.12
C GLU A 67 -4.42 4.82 8.24
N PRO A 68 -5.11 4.14 7.30
CA PRO A 68 -4.47 3.18 6.43
C PRO A 68 -3.46 3.86 5.51
N ALA A 69 -2.35 3.21 5.29
CA ALA A 69 -1.35 3.69 4.35
C ALA A 69 -1.74 3.36 2.90
N THR A 70 -1.37 4.23 1.97
CA THR A 70 -1.53 4.00 0.53
C THR A 70 -0.17 3.72 -0.08
N TYR A 71 0.04 2.52 -0.61
CA TYR A 71 1.25 2.01 -1.27
C TYR A 71 2.49 1.92 -0.38
N TRP A 72 2.75 2.89 0.50
CA TRP A 72 3.90 2.90 1.39
C TRP A 72 3.62 3.60 2.72
N ALA A 73 4.41 3.26 3.74
CA ALA A 73 4.40 3.92 5.04
C ALA A 73 5.81 3.95 5.64
N SER A 74 6.05 4.83 6.60
CA SER A 74 7.30 4.84 7.34
C SER A 74 7.06 4.92 8.85
N ARG A 75 7.96 4.29 9.61
CA ARG A 75 8.09 4.39 11.05
C ARG A 75 9.57 4.62 11.37
N PRO A 76 9.93 5.10 12.56
CA PRO A 76 11.32 5.16 12.97
C PRO A 76 12.01 3.80 12.76
N GLY A 77 13.05 3.76 11.94
CA GLY A 77 13.84 2.57 11.65
C GLY A 77 13.27 1.60 10.63
N ALA A 78 12.07 1.85 10.06
CA ALA A 78 11.49 0.97 9.06
C ALA A 78 10.67 1.71 8.00
N VAL A 79 10.70 1.19 6.78
CA VAL A 79 9.83 1.59 5.66
C VAL A 79 9.04 0.37 5.22
N TYR A 80 7.77 0.58 4.88
CA TYR A 80 6.84 -0.46 4.48
C TYR A 80 6.31 -0.15 3.09
N LEU A 81 6.32 -1.15 2.21
CA LEU A 81 5.69 -1.08 0.90
C LEU A 81 4.61 -2.16 0.81
N SER A 82 3.47 -1.83 0.23
CA SER A 82 2.47 -2.85 -0.07
C SER A 82 3.03 -3.85 -1.09
N ASN A 83 2.72 -5.15 -0.90
CA ASN A 83 3.16 -6.22 -1.80
C ASN A 83 2.02 -7.19 -2.09
N GLY A 84 1.07 -6.73 -2.85
CA GLY A 84 -0.16 -7.44 -3.09
C GLY A 84 -1.10 -7.47 -1.87
N PRO A 85 -2.26 -8.09 -2.01
CA PRO A 85 -3.23 -8.19 -0.93
C PRO A 85 -2.68 -9.00 0.25
N GLY A 86 -2.80 -8.47 1.46
CA GLY A 86 -2.46 -9.16 2.70
C GLY A 86 -0.97 -9.25 3.04
N ARG A 87 -0.06 -8.75 2.18
CA ARG A 87 1.39 -8.79 2.41
C ARG A 87 2.03 -7.42 2.26
N ILE A 88 3.10 -7.20 2.99
CA ILE A 88 3.91 -5.98 2.93
C ILE A 88 5.39 -6.33 2.95
N ALA A 89 6.20 -5.52 2.28
CA ALA A 89 7.64 -5.57 2.41
C ALA A 89 8.07 -4.58 3.51
N ARG A 90 8.70 -5.08 4.54
CA ARG A 90 9.29 -4.30 5.63
C ARG A 90 10.78 -4.16 5.37
N MET A 91 11.24 -2.94 5.24
CA MET A 91 12.64 -2.59 5.01
C MET A 91 13.21 -1.92 6.26
N THR A 92 14.32 -2.43 6.77
CA THR A 92 15.07 -1.91 7.93
C THR A 92 16.54 -1.79 7.58
N ALA A 93 17.36 -1.32 8.51
CA ALA A 93 18.81 -1.32 8.35
C ALA A 93 19.39 -2.74 8.17
N ASP A 94 18.73 -3.76 8.71
CA ASP A 94 19.17 -5.15 8.65
C ASP A 94 18.77 -5.87 7.36
N GLY A 95 17.87 -5.28 6.56
CA GLY A 95 17.44 -5.84 5.29
C GLY A 95 15.95 -5.68 5.00
N VAL A 96 15.48 -6.47 4.05
CA VAL A 96 14.08 -6.48 3.57
C VAL A 96 13.45 -7.83 3.84
N ALA A 97 12.27 -7.82 4.43
CA ALA A 97 11.47 -9.03 4.68
C ALA A 97 10.04 -8.83 4.21
N LEU A 98 9.42 -9.91 3.70
CA LEU A 98 7.98 -9.96 3.45
C LEU A 98 7.28 -10.39 4.74
N VAL A 99 6.34 -9.56 5.20
CA VAL A 99 5.58 -9.79 6.42
C VAL A 99 4.09 -9.61 6.14
N ASP A 100 3.25 -9.98 7.08
CA ASP A 100 1.80 -9.83 6.96
C ASP A 100 1.38 -8.36 7.05
N ASN A 101 0.34 -7.98 6.30
CA ASN A 101 -0.34 -6.71 6.47
C ASN A 101 -0.89 -6.60 7.91
N GLY A 102 -0.67 -5.46 8.55
CA GLY A 102 -0.96 -5.25 9.97
C GLY A 102 0.24 -5.37 10.89
N THR A 103 1.40 -5.83 10.39
CA THR A 103 2.65 -5.84 11.14
C THR A 103 3.03 -4.41 11.55
N ASP A 104 3.49 -4.24 12.79
CA ASP A 104 3.86 -2.96 13.40
C ASP A 104 2.70 -1.92 13.36
N GLY A 105 1.44 -2.38 13.25
CA GLY A 105 0.25 -1.52 13.13
C GLY A 105 0.10 -0.82 11.77
N ILE A 106 0.86 -1.23 10.77
CA ILE A 106 0.75 -0.69 9.40
C ILE A 106 -0.27 -1.51 8.63
N LEU A 107 -1.30 -0.82 8.12
CA LEU A 107 -2.41 -1.42 7.38
C LEU A 107 -2.53 -0.79 5.99
N PHE A 108 -2.58 -1.63 4.97
CA PHE A 108 -2.86 -1.24 3.59
C PHE A 108 -4.22 -1.80 3.17
N PRO A 109 -5.13 -0.97 2.64
CA PRO A 109 -6.41 -1.44 2.09
C PRO A 109 -6.17 -2.39 0.91
N ALA A 110 -6.99 -3.43 0.80
CA ALA A 110 -6.84 -4.42 -0.27
C ALA A 110 -7.01 -3.84 -1.69
N GLU A 111 -7.77 -2.75 -1.81
CA GLU A 111 -8.01 -2.05 -3.07
C GLU A 111 -6.86 -1.11 -3.48
N ALA A 112 -5.98 -0.75 -2.56
CA ALA A 112 -4.90 0.22 -2.77
C ALA A 112 -3.53 -0.38 -2.46
N VAL A 113 -3.20 -1.44 -3.18
CA VAL A 113 -1.92 -2.13 -3.04
C VAL A 113 -1.17 -2.17 -4.37
N LEU A 114 0.15 -2.22 -4.29
CA LEU A 114 0.99 -2.54 -5.45
C LEU A 114 0.77 -4.01 -5.86
N PRO A 115 0.96 -4.37 -7.12
CA PRO A 115 1.00 -5.78 -7.52
C PRO A 115 2.01 -6.57 -6.68
N SER A 116 1.72 -7.86 -6.47
CA SER A 116 2.67 -8.74 -5.76
C SER A 116 3.98 -8.85 -6.52
N TRP A 117 5.08 -8.78 -5.79
CA TRP A 117 6.42 -8.91 -6.31
C TRP A 117 7.28 -9.76 -5.36
N GLU A 118 8.32 -10.38 -5.90
CA GLU A 118 9.24 -11.23 -5.14
C GLU A 118 10.49 -10.45 -4.74
N LEU A 119 11.02 -10.78 -3.56
CA LEU A 119 12.33 -10.28 -3.15
C LEU A 119 13.40 -10.99 -3.99
N THR A 120 14.15 -10.21 -4.73
CA THR A 120 15.30 -10.71 -5.50
C THR A 120 16.61 -10.23 -4.85
N ALA A 121 17.72 -10.86 -5.21
CA ALA A 121 19.02 -10.37 -4.82
C ALA A 121 19.21 -8.91 -5.25
N PRO A 122 19.88 -8.08 -4.44
CA PRO A 122 20.17 -6.70 -4.78
C PRO A 122 20.84 -6.63 -6.16
N ALA A 123 20.34 -5.72 -6.99
CA ALA A 123 20.88 -5.50 -8.32
C ALA A 123 20.92 -4.00 -8.61
N ASN A 124 21.87 -3.60 -9.45
CA ASN A 124 21.92 -2.22 -9.93
C ASN A 124 20.68 -1.93 -10.81
N PRO A 125 19.79 -0.99 -10.42
CA PRO A 125 18.59 -0.68 -11.19
C PRO A 125 18.89 -0.15 -12.58
N PHE A 126 20.04 0.49 -12.79
CA PHE A 126 20.47 0.96 -14.12
C PHE A 126 20.87 -0.15 -15.08
N GLU A 127 21.18 -1.34 -14.57
CA GLU A 127 21.52 -2.50 -15.40
C GLU A 127 20.28 -3.35 -15.72
N ARG A 128 19.35 -3.48 -14.76
CA ARG A 128 18.20 -4.36 -14.87
C ARG A 128 16.94 -3.70 -15.43
N CYS A 129 16.69 -2.43 -15.10
CA CYS A 129 15.55 -1.71 -15.61
C CYS A 129 15.91 -1.04 -16.94
N GLY A 130 15.21 -1.42 -18.02
CA GLY A 130 15.44 -0.84 -19.36
C GLY A 130 15.32 0.68 -19.37
N LEU A 131 14.35 1.22 -18.65
CA LEU A 131 14.17 2.68 -18.50
C LEU A 131 15.44 3.34 -17.95
N PHE A 132 16.05 2.79 -16.91
CA PHE A 132 17.24 3.36 -16.30
C PHE A 132 18.52 3.07 -17.09
N ARG A 133 18.62 1.88 -17.69
CA ARG A 133 19.76 1.50 -18.52
C ARG A 133 19.94 2.47 -19.69
N ASP A 134 18.83 2.82 -20.33
CA ASP A 134 18.83 3.64 -21.53
C ASP A 134 18.86 5.16 -21.21
N MET A 135 18.79 5.54 -19.93
CA MET A 135 18.96 6.92 -19.50
C MET A 135 20.39 7.42 -19.72
N SER A 136 20.53 8.43 -20.57
CA SER A 136 21.75 9.22 -20.70
C SER A 136 21.69 10.43 -19.78
N ALA A 137 22.53 10.45 -18.74
CA ALA A 137 22.64 11.60 -17.86
C ALA A 137 23.79 12.50 -18.33
N ALA A 138 23.48 13.72 -18.73
CA ALA A 138 24.47 14.70 -19.16
C ALA A 138 25.42 15.16 -18.03
N ALA A 139 24.96 15.12 -16.77
CA ALA A 139 25.77 15.47 -15.63
C ALA A 139 26.68 14.32 -15.21
N THR A 140 27.92 14.63 -14.83
CA THR A 140 28.97 13.66 -14.42
C THR A 140 28.47 12.66 -13.36
N HIS A 141 27.58 13.10 -12.44
CA HIS A 141 27.00 12.26 -11.39
C HIS A 141 25.49 12.06 -11.54
N GLY A 142 24.95 12.32 -12.75
CA GLY A 142 23.50 12.33 -12.97
C GLY A 142 22.81 11.02 -12.64
N LYS A 143 23.41 9.86 -12.99
CA LYS A 143 22.89 8.55 -12.65
C LYS A 143 22.87 8.33 -11.11
N MET A 144 23.94 8.73 -10.42
CA MET A 144 24.02 8.61 -8.97
C MET A 144 22.97 9.51 -8.28
N LEU A 145 22.84 10.75 -8.72
CA LEU A 145 21.84 11.67 -8.17
C LEU A 145 20.42 11.16 -8.40
N PHE A 146 20.14 10.60 -9.58
CA PHE A 146 18.86 9.99 -9.87
C PHE A 146 18.60 8.76 -8.97
N THR A 147 19.60 7.89 -8.78
CA THR A 147 19.49 6.73 -7.87
C THR A 147 19.18 7.17 -6.44
N LEU A 148 19.90 8.18 -5.93
CA LEU A 148 19.66 8.73 -4.60
C LEU A 148 18.27 9.36 -4.48
N TRP A 149 17.84 10.08 -5.50
CA TRP A 149 16.50 10.64 -5.55
C TRP A 149 15.44 9.53 -5.53
N ALA A 150 15.55 8.52 -6.40
CA ALA A 150 14.61 7.39 -6.46
C ALA A 150 14.59 6.60 -5.14
N ALA A 151 15.74 6.35 -4.53
CA ALA A 151 15.85 5.69 -3.23
C ALA A 151 15.23 6.52 -2.08
N SER A 152 15.13 7.84 -2.24
CA SER A 152 14.50 8.72 -1.26
C SER A 152 12.97 8.71 -1.31
N LEU A 153 12.36 8.23 -2.41
CA LEU A 153 10.90 8.29 -2.59
C LEU A 153 10.11 7.55 -1.50
N PRO A 154 10.50 6.33 -1.06
CA PRO A 154 9.82 5.64 0.02
C PRO A 154 10.16 6.18 1.41
N THR A 155 11.20 6.99 1.54
CA THR A 155 11.50 7.68 2.80
C THR A 155 10.58 8.90 2.93
N ASN A 156 10.30 9.36 4.15
CA ASN A 156 9.44 10.54 4.37
C ASN A 156 10.28 11.77 4.76
N PRO A 157 11.13 12.31 3.89
CA PRO A 157 11.76 13.59 4.16
C PRO A 157 10.68 14.67 4.13
N ARG A 158 10.74 15.61 5.06
CA ARG A 158 9.81 16.77 5.09
C ARG A 158 9.85 17.57 3.80
N CYS A 159 10.96 17.50 3.07
CA CYS A 159 11.13 18.16 1.79
C CYS A 159 11.87 17.21 0.84
N LYS A 160 11.21 16.78 -0.24
CA LYS A 160 11.84 16.01 -1.32
C LYS A 160 12.30 17.00 -2.39
N PRO A 161 13.58 17.01 -2.78
CA PRO A 161 14.00 17.82 -3.88
C PRO A 161 13.25 17.40 -5.15
N PRO A 162 12.73 18.34 -5.95
CA PRO A 162 12.13 18.01 -7.24
C PRO A 162 13.17 17.41 -8.17
N LEU A 163 12.80 16.36 -8.90
CA LEU A 163 13.61 15.88 -10.02
C LEU A 163 13.27 16.73 -11.25
N VAL A 164 14.25 17.48 -11.72
CA VAL A 164 14.12 18.26 -12.95
C VAL A 164 14.88 17.54 -14.06
N THR A 165 14.16 17.09 -15.09
CA THR A 165 14.74 16.50 -16.29
C THR A 165 14.70 17.54 -17.41
N ALA A 166 15.84 17.81 -18.03
CA ALA A 166 15.96 18.72 -19.16
C ALA A 166 16.59 18.00 -20.35
N GLY A 167 16.16 18.34 -21.54
CA GLY A 167 16.67 17.75 -22.77
C GLY A 167 15.90 18.21 -23.99
N PRO A 168 16.37 17.91 -25.21
CA PRO A 168 15.68 18.24 -26.45
C PRO A 168 14.33 17.54 -26.56
N VAL A 169 13.49 17.97 -27.48
CA VAL A 169 12.23 17.32 -27.82
C VAL A 169 12.49 15.86 -28.21
N GLY A 170 11.67 14.92 -27.71
CA GLY A 170 11.82 13.50 -28.00
C GLY A 170 12.86 12.77 -27.13
N SER A 171 13.46 13.42 -26.13
CA SER A 171 14.43 12.77 -25.23
C SER A 171 13.79 11.95 -24.07
N GLY A 172 12.49 11.67 -24.12
CA GLY A 172 11.81 10.85 -23.09
C GLY A 172 11.65 11.53 -21.73
N LYS A 173 11.44 12.85 -21.69
CA LYS A 173 11.25 13.62 -20.45
C LYS A 173 9.85 13.47 -19.83
N THR A 174 8.89 13.00 -20.59
CA THR A 174 7.48 12.81 -20.18
C THR A 174 7.15 11.35 -19.99
#